data_3b96482b516d71617df16583f12e58b5
#
_entry.id   3b96482b516d71617df16583f12e58b5
#
_cell.length_a   1.000
_cell.length_b   1.000
_cell.length_c   1.000
_cell.angle_alpha   90.00
_cell.angle_beta   90.00
_cell.angle_gamma   90.00
#
_symmetry.space_group_name_H-M   'P 1'
#
loop_
_entity.id
_entity.type
_entity.pdbx_description
1 polymer ?
#
loop_
_entity_poly.entity_id
_entity_poly.type
_entity_poly.pdbx_seq_one_letter_code
_entity_poly.pdbx_strand_id
1 'polypeptide(L)'
;MAEIGNSNRGRVKSNRHAPYIITILYKFGNKFGLLPNLYYLCTQNQVNMNACKKQILEIAQTNHRVNANFLATACGMKPVTARQYLSALAKDNELVRVGQGVYAIAQKQAFTYKPSESVKEIYLKMKTELPFTDFCVYDGNIMSSIQHHLSINHAIYVETNRDAVESVFIRLKELYKNVYRQPSSAFMYDYIDLREECIIVKALVTESPLMEVDGIKVPTLEKLLVDTQKDADFDYLRGSESANMFQLAFDQYTINTQRLMRYAKRRSISQEIQELINQTK
;
A
#
# COMPACT_ATOMS: atom_id res chain seq x y z
N MET A 1 -49.41 36.62 -14.36
CA MET A 1 -49.34 36.10 -12.96
C MET A 1 -48.21 35.07 -12.92
N ALA A 2 -47.16 35.44 -12.19
CA ALA A 2 -46.10 34.68 -11.50
C ALA A 2 -45.63 33.37 -12.16
N GLU A 3 -44.48 33.31 -12.80
CA GLU A 3 -43.11 33.20 -12.31
C GLU A 3 -42.90 32.19 -11.17
N ILE A 4 -42.01 31.24 -11.42
CA ILE A 4 -40.87 30.94 -10.53
C ILE A 4 -39.86 30.05 -11.28
N GLY A 5 -38.61 30.58 -11.40
CA GLY A 5 -37.46 29.88 -11.96
C GLY A 5 -36.86 28.85 -11.00
N ASN A 6 -36.18 27.88 -11.58
CA ASN A 6 -35.46 26.88 -10.82
C ASN A 6 -33.98 26.82 -11.24
N SER A 7 -33.14 27.24 -10.34
CA SER A 7 -31.68 27.28 -10.46
C SER A 7 -31.07 25.94 -10.13
N ASN A 8 -30.37 25.33 -11.08
CA ASN A 8 -29.54 24.16 -10.91
C ASN A 8 -28.25 24.52 -10.18
N ARG A 9 -28.02 24.02 -8.96
CA ARG A 9 -26.74 24.07 -8.25
C ARG A 9 -26.03 22.71 -8.35
N GLY A 10 -24.97 22.68 -9.12
CA GLY A 10 -24.04 21.56 -9.15
C GLY A 10 -23.34 21.36 -7.79
N ARG A 11 -23.35 20.13 -7.28
CA ARG A 11 -22.63 19.72 -6.08
C ARG A 11 -21.17 19.42 -6.43
N VAL A 12 -20.26 20.29 -5.99
CA VAL A 12 -18.83 20.00 -5.90
C VAL A 12 -18.62 19.23 -4.58
N LYS A 13 -18.08 18.02 -4.67
CA LYS A 13 -17.66 17.23 -3.49
C LYS A 13 -16.33 17.78 -2.98
N SER A 14 -16.33 18.46 -1.84
CA SER A 14 -15.14 18.95 -1.16
C SER A 14 -14.73 18.04 0.00
N ASN A 15 -13.42 17.87 0.16
CA ASN A 15 -12.70 17.15 1.21
C ASN A 15 -13.17 17.56 2.63
N ARG A 16 -13.59 16.60 3.47
CA ARG A 16 -14.44 16.83 4.66
C ARG A 16 -13.73 17.21 5.97
N HIS A 17 -12.49 17.62 6.02
CA HIS A 17 -11.87 18.00 7.31
C HIS A 17 -11.28 19.41 7.42
N ALA A 18 -11.05 20.11 6.35
CA ALA A 18 -10.55 21.51 6.38
C ALA A 18 -11.66 22.57 6.68
N PRO A 19 -12.93 22.39 6.24
CA PRO A 19 -13.91 23.49 6.37
C PRO A 19 -14.49 23.68 7.78
N TYR A 20 -14.43 22.70 8.67
CA TYR A 20 -15.07 22.80 9.98
C TYR A 20 -14.34 23.78 10.93
N ILE A 21 -13.03 23.76 10.95
CA ILE A 21 -12.21 24.67 11.78
C ILE A 21 -12.32 26.11 11.24
N ILE A 22 -12.32 26.27 9.92
CA ILE A 22 -12.44 27.58 9.26
C ILE A 22 -13.84 28.18 9.50
N THR A 23 -14.91 27.37 9.46
CA THR A 23 -16.29 27.82 9.69
C THR A 23 -16.55 28.21 11.15
N ILE A 24 -15.93 27.51 12.11
CA ILE A 24 -16.01 27.86 13.52
C ILE A 24 -15.28 29.18 13.81
N LEU A 25 -14.07 29.34 13.23
CA LEU A 25 -13.30 30.58 13.37
C LEU A 25 -14.01 31.77 12.70
N TYR A 26 -14.70 31.57 11.58
CA TYR A 26 -15.47 32.63 10.91
C TYR A 26 -16.70 33.11 11.72
N LYS A 27 -17.36 32.18 12.43
CA LYS A 27 -18.51 32.53 13.30
C LYS A 27 -18.11 33.24 14.59
N PHE A 28 -16.91 32.99 15.11
CA PHE A 28 -16.44 33.63 16.36
C PHE A 28 -15.50 34.81 16.13
N GLY A 29 -14.81 34.90 15.00
CA GLY A 29 -13.80 35.91 14.73
C GLY A 29 -14.31 37.32 14.36
N ASN A 30 -15.56 37.42 13.87
CA ASN A 30 -16.14 38.73 13.50
C ASN A 30 -16.40 39.66 14.70
N LYS A 31 -16.25 39.16 15.94
CA LYS A 31 -16.38 40.00 17.16
C LYS A 31 -15.05 40.65 17.64
N PHE A 32 -13.88 40.23 17.09
CA PHE A 32 -12.58 40.67 17.65
C PHE A 32 -11.56 41.22 16.65
N GLY A 33 -11.87 41.48 15.38
CA GLY A 33 -10.97 42.18 14.44
C GLY A 33 -9.63 41.47 14.12
N LEU A 34 -9.46 40.18 14.47
CA LEU A 34 -8.19 39.41 14.39
C LEU A 34 -8.05 38.53 13.14
N LEU A 35 -9.05 38.46 12.27
CA LEU A 35 -9.15 37.47 11.18
C LEU A 35 -8.23 37.69 9.95
N PRO A 36 -7.89 38.93 9.51
CA PRO A 36 -7.01 39.09 8.35
C PRO A 36 -5.61 38.54 8.60
N ASN A 37 -5.08 38.71 9.82
CA ASN A 37 -3.73 38.27 10.18
C ASN A 37 -3.61 36.74 10.30
N LEU A 38 -4.64 36.05 10.77
CA LEU A 38 -4.59 34.60 10.93
C LEU A 38 -4.65 33.87 9.58
N TYR A 39 -5.50 34.34 8.67
CA TYR A 39 -5.59 33.81 7.31
C TYR A 39 -4.28 34.07 6.54
N TYR A 40 -3.69 35.27 6.66
CA TYR A 40 -2.41 35.59 6.05
C TYR A 40 -1.27 34.75 6.62
N LEU A 41 -1.23 34.50 7.92
CA LEU A 41 -0.25 33.63 8.56
C LEU A 41 -0.42 32.15 8.15
N CYS A 42 -1.64 31.66 7.98
CA CYS A 42 -1.89 30.30 7.50
C CYS A 42 -1.46 30.12 6.04
N THR A 43 -1.72 31.08 5.16
CA THR A 43 -1.29 31.05 3.77
C THR A 43 0.21 31.20 3.62
N GLN A 44 0.86 32.09 4.37
CA GLN A 44 2.32 32.23 4.43
C GLN A 44 3.00 30.94 4.94
N ASN A 45 2.44 30.28 5.97
CA ASN A 45 2.97 29.03 6.46
C ASN A 45 2.83 27.89 5.44
N GLN A 46 1.75 27.82 4.67
CA GLN A 46 1.59 26.83 3.60
C GLN A 46 2.55 27.08 2.43
N VAL A 47 2.75 28.33 2.03
CA VAL A 47 3.71 28.68 0.99
C VAL A 47 5.14 28.35 1.43
N ASN A 48 5.51 28.67 2.67
CA ASN A 48 6.81 28.32 3.23
C ASN A 48 7.00 26.80 3.36
N MET A 49 5.95 26.06 3.73
CA MET A 49 5.99 24.60 3.85
C MET A 49 6.23 23.94 2.49
N ASN A 50 5.57 24.39 1.44
CA ASN A 50 5.77 23.90 0.09
C ASN A 50 7.16 24.24 -0.47
N ALA A 51 7.68 25.43 -0.19
CA ALA A 51 9.04 25.82 -0.56
C ALA A 51 10.09 24.94 0.12
N CYS A 52 9.93 24.65 1.43
CA CYS A 52 10.82 23.76 2.16
C CYS A 52 10.74 22.30 1.63
N LYS A 53 9.56 21.81 1.31
CA LYS A 53 9.41 20.48 0.68
C LYS A 53 10.17 20.40 -0.63
N LYS A 54 10.03 21.40 -1.51
CA LYS A 54 10.72 21.46 -2.79
C LYS A 54 12.25 21.48 -2.61
N GLN A 55 12.75 22.30 -1.71
CA GLN A 55 14.19 22.36 -1.39
C GLN A 55 14.72 21.02 -0.87
N ILE A 56 13.97 20.31 -0.01
CA ILE A 56 14.35 19.00 0.49
C ILE A 56 14.42 17.98 -0.65
N LEU A 57 13.50 18.01 -1.61
CA LEU A 57 13.51 17.13 -2.78
C LEU A 57 14.70 17.42 -3.69
N GLU A 58 15.04 18.67 -3.96
CA GLU A 58 16.22 19.05 -4.72
C GLU A 58 17.52 18.58 -4.07
N ILE A 59 17.63 18.71 -2.74
CA ILE A 59 18.76 18.20 -1.97
C ILE A 59 18.82 16.66 -2.04
N ALA A 60 17.68 15.99 -1.96
CA ALA A 60 17.60 14.53 -2.03
C ALA A 60 17.95 14.01 -3.43
N GLN A 61 17.60 14.72 -4.50
CA GLN A 61 18.01 14.41 -5.87
C GLN A 61 19.53 14.44 -6.04
N THR A 62 20.17 15.49 -5.49
CA THR A 62 21.63 15.68 -5.62
C THR A 62 22.42 14.67 -4.79
N ASN A 63 21.95 14.35 -3.59
CA ASN A 63 22.71 13.54 -2.63
C ASN A 63 22.28 12.06 -2.58
N HIS A 64 21.29 11.65 -3.39
CA HIS A 64 20.73 10.30 -3.48
C HIS A 64 20.13 9.76 -2.17
N ARG A 65 20.69 10.11 -1.00
CA ARG A 65 20.24 9.70 0.32
C ARG A 65 20.30 10.86 1.29
N VAL A 66 19.24 11.07 2.05
CA VAL A 66 19.13 12.14 3.05
C VAL A 66 18.63 11.62 4.37
N ASN A 67 19.04 12.26 5.47
CA ASN A 67 18.53 12.00 6.81
C ASN A 67 18.22 13.32 7.52
N ALA A 68 17.54 13.24 8.66
CA ALA A 68 17.09 14.42 9.39
C ALA A 68 18.22 15.35 9.85
N ASN A 69 19.36 14.80 10.25
CA ASN A 69 20.50 15.61 10.72
C ASN A 69 21.17 16.33 9.55
N PHE A 70 21.36 15.64 8.43
CA PHE A 70 21.88 16.23 7.19
C PHE A 70 21.01 17.38 6.70
N LEU A 71 19.68 17.15 6.60
CA LEU A 71 18.74 18.20 6.18
C LEU A 71 18.63 19.36 7.17
N ALA A 72 18.74 19.10 8.47
CA ALA A 72 18.75 20.14 9.49
C ALA A 72 19.91 21.13 9.25
N THR A 73 21.07 20.59 8.92
CA THR A 73 22.27 21.41 8.61
C THR A 73 22.12 22.10 7.24
N ALA A 74 21.70 21.35 6.20
CA ALA A 74 21.63 21.86 4.83
C ALA A 74 20.53 22.94 4.64
N CYS A 75 19.41 22.83 5.35
CA CYS A 75 18.26 23.74 5.25
C CYS A 75 18.17 24.74 6.44
N GLY A 76 19.10 24.71 7.39
CA GLY A 76 19.07 25.60 8.56
C GLY A 76 17.85 25.38 9.47
N MET A 77 17.34 24.16 9.57
CA MET A 77 16.15 23.85 10.36
C MET A 77 16.48 22.92 11.54
N LYS A 78 15.54 22.79 12.50
CA LYS A 78 15.73 21.85 13.62
C LYS A 78 15.58 20.39 13.14
N PRO A 79 16.36 19.41 13.68
CA PRO A 79 16.26 18.01 13.30
C PRO A 79 14.86 17.40 13.45
N VAL A 80 14.09 17.88 14.43
CA VAL A 80 12.69 17.46 14.64
C VAL A 80 11.82 17.87 13.47
N THR A 81 11.97 19.12 12.99
CA THR A 81 11.26 19.66 11.83
C THR A 81 11.65 18.91 10.56
N ALA A 82 12.96 18.62 10.37
CA ALA A 82 13.43 17.81 9.24
C ALA A 82 12.80 16.39 9.24
N ARG A 83 12.67 15.74 10.41
CA ARG A 83 11.97 14.44 10.52
C ARG A 83 10.50 14.53 10.11
N GLN A 84 9.80 15.60 10.49
CA GLN A 84 8.41 15.81 10.11
C GLN A 84 8.26 15.96 8.59
N TYR A 85 9.13 16.75 7.93
CA TYR A 85 9.14 16.86 6.49
C TYR A 85 9.46 15.55 5.77
N LEU A 86 10.49 14.83 6.22
CA LEU A 86 10.84 13.51 5.67
C LEU A 86 9.69 12.51 5.80
N SER A 87 9.02 12.50 6.94
CA SER A 87 7.86 11.64 7.17
C SER A 87 6.67 12.04 6.28
N ALA A 88 6.40 13.34 6.10
CA ALA A 88 5.35 13.84 5.23
C ALA A 88 5.62 13.51 3.76
N LEU A 89 6.85 13.78 3.26
CA LEU A 89 7.26 13.46 1.89
C LEU A 89 7.24 11.96 1.61
N ALA A 90 7.56 11.13 2.61
CA ALA A 90 7.45 9.68 2.48
C ALA A 90 5.99 9.21 2.45
N LYS A 91 5.09 9.90 3.16
CA LYS A 91 3.65 9.64 3.11
C LYS A 91 3.05 10.07 1.77
N ASP A 92 3.58 11.16 1.21
CA ASP A 92 3.18 11.67 -0.11
C ASP A 92 3.83 10.87 -1.27
N ASN A 93 4.58 9.79 -0.99
CA ASN A 93 5.35 8.97 -1.94
C ASN A 93 6.42 9.73 -2.76
N GLU A 94 6.83 10.90 -2.33
CA GLU A 94 7.90 11.66 -2.99
C GLU A 94 9.29 11.22 -2.52
N LEU A 95 9.38 10.71 -1.29
CA LEU A 95 10.56 10.05 -0.75
C LEU A 95 10.23 8.61 -0.33
N VAL A 96 11.23 7.74 -0.38
CA VAL A 96 11.16 6.39 0.16
C VAL A 96 12.15 6.22 1.31
N ARG A 97 11.74 5.54 2.36
CA ARG A 97 12.62 5.22 3.47
C ARG A 97 13.45 3.99 3.11
N VAL A 98 14.73 4.21 2.83
CA VAL A 98 15.70 3.18 2.42
C VAL A 98 16.54 2.62 3.57
N GLY A 99 16.45 3.22 4.76
CA GLY A 99 17.17 2.78 5.95
C GLY A 99 16.60 3.40 7.23
N GLN A 100 17.23 3.14 8.39
CA GLN A 100 16.83 3.73 9.66
C GLN A 100 17.07 5.24 9.65
N GLY A 101 15.98 6.02 9.49
CA GLY A 101 16.04 7.48 9.38
C GLY A 101 16.67 8.01 8.09
N VAL A 102 16.90 7.14 7.08
CA VAL A 102 17.47 7.48 5.78
C VAL A 102 16.40 7.39 4.71
N TYR A 103 16.34 8.41 3.86
CA TYR A 103 15.37 8.56 2.79
C TYR A 103 16.07 8.83 1.46
N ALA A 104 15.45 8.43 0.35
CA ALA A 104 15.87 8.72 -1.02
C ALA A 104 14.69 9.20 -1.85
N ILE A 105 14.95 9.84 -2.99
CA ILE A 105 13.91 10.18 -3.95
C ILE A 105 13.22 8.89 -4.44
N ALA A 106 11.92 8.93 -4.53
CA ALA A 106 11.14 7.89 -5.17
C ALA A 106 11.30 8.02 -6.69
N GLN A 107 12.40 7.49 -7.23
CA GLN A 107 12.66 7.51 -8.68
C GLN A 107 11.86 6.44 -9.44
N LYS A 108 11.26 5.50 -8.70
CA LYS A 108 10.52 4.36 -9.23
C LYS A 108 9.04 4.54 -8.97
N GLN A 109 8.22 3.91 -9.78
CA GLN A 109 6.77 3.96 -9.62
C GLN A 109 6.35 3.33 -8.29
N ALA A 110 5.29 3.84 -7.68
CA ALA A 110 4.63 3.13 -6.60
C ALA A 110 3.97 1.87 -7.19
N PHE A 111 4.09 0.75 -6.47
CA PHE A 111 3.35 -0.46 -6.85
C PHE A 111 1.86 -0.20 -6.71
N THR A 112 1.12 -0.45 -7.78
CA THR A 112 -0.35 -0.32 -7.82
C THR A 112 -0.96 -1.63 -8.28
N TYR A 113 -2.10 -1.96 -7.68
CA TYR A 113 -2.91 -3.10 -8.06
C TYR A 113 -4.36 -2.66 -8.21
N LYS A 114 -5.03 -3.14 -9.25
CA LYS A 114 -6.45 -2.90 -9.45
C LYS A 114 -7.21 -4.21 -9.20
N PRO A 115 -7.94 -4.33 -8.08
CA PRO A 115 -8.72 -5.53 -7.78
C PRO A 115 -9.74 -5.82 -8.89
N SER A 116 -9.85 -7.09 -9.29
CA SER A 116 -10.90 -7.54 -10.20
C SER A 116 -12.28 -7.43 -9.56
N GLU A 117 -13.33 -7.48 -10.36
CA GLU A 117 -14.70 -7.45 -9.84
C GLU A 117 -14.99 -8.65 -8.93
N SER A 118 -14.46 -9.83 -9.25
CA SER A 118 -14.58 -11.02 -8.41
C SER A 118 -13.90 -10.84 -7.04
N VAL A 119 -12.73 -10.20 -6.98
CA VAL A 119 -12.04 -9.85 -5.73
C VAL A 119 -12.90 -8.89 -4.89
N LYS A 120 -13.48 -7.87 -5.51
CA LYS A 120 -14.33 -6.88 -4.83
C LYS A 120 -15.59 -7.54 -4.26
N GLU A 121 -16.25 -8.37 -5.07
CA GLU A 121 -17.46 -9.09 -4.67
C GLU A 121 -17.20 -9.99 -3.45
N ILE A 122 -16.15 -10.83 -3.51
CA ILE A 122 -15.78 -11.72 -2.42
C ILE A 122 -15.43 -10.92 -1.16
N TYR A 123 -14.63 -9.86 -1.28
CA TYR A 123 -14.25 -9.04 -0.13
C TYR A 123 -15.48 -8.42 0.55
N LEU A 124 -16.35 -7.76 -0.22
CA LEU A 124 -17.54 -7.09 0.30
C LEU A 124 -18.51 -8.10 0.94
N LYS A 125 -18.70 -9.25 0.30
CA LYS A 125 -19.55 -10.31 0.82
C LYS A 125 -19.03 -10.85 2.14
N MET A 126 -17.75 -11.18 2.22
CA MET A 126 -17.14 -11.66 3.47
C MET A 126 -17.17 -10.58 4.56
N LYS A 127 -16.94 -9.32 4.21
CA LYS A 127 -17.01 -8.20 5.16
C LYS A 127 -18.42 -7.96 5.70
N THR A 128 -19.45 -8.18 4.88
CA THR A 128 -20.84 -8.08 5.29
C THR A 128 -21.23 -9.20 6.25
N GLU A 129 -20.79 -10.42 5.98
CA GLU A 129 -21.16 -11.60 6.76
C GLU A 129 -20.30 -11.77 8.02
N LEU A 130 -19.03 -11.37 7.95
CA LEU A 130 -18.07 -11.47 9.05
C LEU A 130 -17.40 -10.10 9.31
N PRO A 131 -18.16 -9.10 9.78
CA PRO A 131 -17.73 -7.70 9.83
C PRO A 131 -16.51 -7.46 10.73
N PHE A 132 -16.33 -8.27 11.76
CA PHE A 132 -15.22 -8.16 12.72
C PHE A 132 -13.96 -8.95 12.30
N THR A 133 -14.02 -9.65 11.17
CA THR A 133 -12.89 -10.42 10.66
C THR A 133 -12.05 -9.56 9.70
N ASP A 134 -10.73 -9.65 9.83
CA ASP A 134 -9.81 -9.03 8.89
C ASP A 134 -9.60 -9.94 7.69
N PHE A 135 -9.66 -9.33 6.50
CA PHE A 135 -9.43 -9.99 5.22
C PHE A 135 -8.37 -9.24 4.41
N CYS A 136 -7.54 -9.99 3.72
CA CYS A 136 -6.72 -9.53 2.61
C CYS A 136 -7.12 -10.38 1.40
N VAL A 137 -7.65 -9.74 0.35
CA VAL A 137 -8.17 -10.47 -0.83
C VAL A 137 -7.53 -9.92 -2.09
N TYR A 138 -6.99 -10.82 -2.92
CA TYR A 138 -6.35 -10.46 -4.18
C TYR A 138 -6.40 -11.65 -5.14
N ASP A 139 -6.18 -11.40 -6.43
CA ASP A 139 -6.06 -12.46 -7.44
C ASP A 139 -4.60 -12.62 -7.91
N GLY A 140 -4.33 -13.73 -8.58
CA GLY A 140 -3.00 -14.07 -9.08
C GLY A 140 -2.44 -13.07 -10.10
N ASN A 141 -3.31 -12.27 -10.76
CA ASN A 141 -2.88 -11.24 -11.70
C ASN A 141 -2.07 -10.12 -11.05
N ILE A 142 -2.13 -9.98 -9.72
CA ILE A 142 -1.30 -9.02 -8.98
C ILE A 142 0.19 -9.19 -9.26
N MET A 143 0.61 -10.41 -9.63
CA MET A 143 2.00 -10.73 -9.94
C MET A 143 2.42 -10.37 -11.36
N SER A 144 1.48 -10.13 -12.27
CA SER A 144 1.74 -9.96 -13.71
C SER A 144 2.75 -8.86 -14.02
N SER A 145 2.79 -7.81 -13.21
CA SER A 145 3.69 -6.64 -13.40
C SER A 145 5.14 -6.91 -13.01
N ILE A 146 5.44 -8.01 -12.32
CA ILE A 146 6.78 -8.37 -11.85
C ILE A 146 7.25 -9.73 -12.36
N GLN A 147 6.47 -10.41 -13.19
CA GLN A 147 6.84 -11.67 -13.83
C GLN A 147 7.51 -11.41 -15.17
N HIS A 148 8.58 -12.13 -15.46
CA HIS A 148 9.21 -12.11 -16.78
C HIS A 148 8.38 -12.95 -17.77
N HIS A 149 7.92 -14.11 -17.35
CA HIS A 149 7.02 -14.96 -18.11
C HIS A 149 5.61 -14.83 -17.56
N LEU A 150 4.67 -14.37 -18.39
CA LEU A 150 3.26 -14.27 -18.01
C LEU A 150 2.71 -15.68 -17.75
N SER A 151 2.67 -16.07 -16.48
CA SER A 151 1.90 -17.22 -16.06
C SER A 151 0.45 -16.80 -15.80
N ILE A 152 -0.47 -17.59 -16.33
CA ILE A 152 -1.90 -17.35 -16.09
C ILE A 152 -2.20 -17.91 -14.71
N ASN A 153 -2.64 -17.02 -13.79
CA ASN A 153 -3.08 -17.39 -12.46
C ASN A 153 -4.38 -16.65 -12.14
N HIS A 154 -5.49 -17.35 -12.25
CA HIS A 154 -6.85 -16.84 -11.98
C HIS A 154 -7.33 -17.15 -10.56
N ALA A 155 -6.48 -17.74 -9.72
CA ALA A 155 -6.85 -18.01 -8.33
C ALA A 155 -7.08 -16.71 -7.56
N ILE A 156 -8.11 -16.70 -6.72
CA ILE A 156 -8.40 -15.64 -5.76
C ILE A 156 -7.92 -16.12 -4.38
N TYR A 157 -7.04 -15.34 -3.79
CA TYR A 157 -6.48 -15.60 -2.47
C TYR A 157 -7.25 -14.82 -1.42
N VAL A 158 -7.78 -15.54 -0.42
CA VAL A 158 -8.48 -14.96 0.73
C VAL A 158 -7.67 -15.27 1.98
N GLU A 159 -6.94 -14.28 2.46
CA GLU A 159 -6.16 -14.40 3.68
C GLU A 159 -6.94 -13.77 4.85
N THR A 160 -6.99 -14.47 5.97
CA THR A 160 -7.72 -14.04 7.15
C THR A 160 -7.03 -14.47 8.45
N ASN A 161 -7.48 -13.98 9.59
CA ASN A 161 -6.96 -14.41 10.88
C ASN A 161 -7.00 -15.92 11.02
N ARG A 162 -5.97 -16.51 11.62
CA ARG A 162 -5.82 -17.98 11.74
C ARG A 162 -7.08 -18.65 12.27
N ASP A 163 -7.71 -18.06 13.28
CA ASP A 163 -8.90 -18.60 13.95
C ASP A 163 -10.16 -18.51 13.09
N ALA A 164 -10.17 -17.65 12.09
CA ALA A 164 -11.28 -17.44 11.18
C ALA A 164 -11.18 -18.26 9.88
N VAL A 165 -10.03 -18.87 9.58
CA VAL A 165 -9.78 -19.59 8.31
C VAL A 165 -10.84 -20.66 8.04
N GLU A 166 -11.19 -21.46 9.06
CA GLU A 166 -12.19 -22.54 8.90
C GLU A 166 -13.58 -21.97 8.57
N SER A 167 -14.03 -20.99 9.34
CA SER A 167 -15.35 -20.38 9.15
C SER A 167 -15.47 -19.70 7.78
N VAL A 168 -14.40 -19.00 7.36
CA VAL A 168 -14.33 -18.35 6.05
C VAL A 168 -14.33 -19.39 4.92
N PHE A 169 -13.56 -20.47 5.08
CA PHE A 169 -13.53 -21.56 4.11
C PHE A 169 -14.90 -22.22 3.93
N ILE A 170 -15.56 -22.60 5.03
CA ILE A 170 -16.89 -23.22 5.00
C ILE A 170 -17.87 -22.30 4.29
N ARG A 171 -17.86 -21.02 4.65
CA ARG A 171 -18.77 -20.05 4.06
C ARG A 171 -18.54 -19.82 2.57
N LEU A 172 -17.27 -19.71 2.14
CA LEU A 172 -16.96 -19.59 0.72
C LEU A 172 -17.32 -20.86 -0.06
N LYS A 173 -17.13 -22.03 0.53
CA LYS A 173 -17.48 -23.31 -0.10
C LYS A 173 -18.99 -23.49 -0.31
N GLU A 174 -19.83 -22.87 0.52
CA GLU A 174 -21.29 -22.83 0.30
C GLU A 174 -21.68 -21.98 -0.92
N LEU A 175 -20.86 -20.98 -1.24
CA LEU A 175 -21.14 -19.97 -2.26
C LEU A 175 -20.46 -20.24 -3.61
N TYR A 176 -19.29 -20.90 -3.57
CA TYR A 176 -18.43 -21.11 -4.72
C TYR A 176 -18.00 -22.58 -4.83
N LYS A 177 -17.74 -23.06 -6.05
CA LYS A 177 -17.45 -24.50 -6.29
C LYS A 177 -16.02 -24.89 -5.95
N ASN A 178 -15.05 -24.13 -6.44
CA ASN A 178 -13.62 -24.47 -6.37
C ASN A 178 -12.95 -23.69 -5.22
N VAL A 179 -13.22 -24.09 -3.98
CA VAL A 179 -12.66 -23.46 -2.79
C VAL A 179 -11.76 -24.44 -2.06
N TYR A 180 -10.54 -24.02 -1.78
CA TYR A 180 -9.50 -24.84 -1.14
C TYR A 180 -8.99 -24.14 0.12
N ARG A 181 -8.72 -24.93 1.15
CA ARG A 181 -8.21 -24.44 2.43
C ARG A 181 -6.77 -24.85 2.62
N GLN A 182 -5.86 -23.89 2.65
CA GLN A 182 -4.43 -24.09 2.92
C GLN A 182 -3.87 -25.35 2.23
N PRO A 183 -4.01 -25.46 0.90
CA PRO A 183 -3.56 -26.67 0.19
C PRO A 183 -2.05 -26.82 0.34
N SER A 184 -1.58 -28.07 0.46
CA SER A 184 -0.15 -28.39 0.43
C SER A 184 0.40 -28.27 -1.00
N SER A 185 1.74 -28.15 -1.15
CA SER A 185 2.40 -28.11 -2.47
C SER A 185 2.01 -29.30 -3.34
N ALA A 186 1.97 -30.51 -2.78
CA ALA A 186 1.57 -31.72 -3.51
C ALA A 186 0.11 -31.63 -3.98
N PHE A 187 -0.80 -31.19 -3.08
CA PHE A 187 -2.19 -31.03 -3.45
C PHE A 187 -2.40 -29.94 -4.52
N MET A 188 -1.66 -28.83 -4.42
CA MET A 188 -1.67 -27.78 -5.45
C MET A 188 -1.27 -28.34 -6.81
N TYR A 189 -0.18 -29.09 -6.85
CA TYR A 189 0.36 -29.65 -8.09
C TYR A 189 -0.59 -30.68 -8.73
N ASP A 190 -1.20 -31.57 -7.92
CA ASP A 190 -1.97 -32.69 -8.42
C ASP A 190 -3.43 -32.34 -8.74
N TYR A 191 -4.02 -31.34 -8.05
CA TYR A 191 -5.48 -31.14 -8.05
C TYR A 191 -5.96 -29.74 -8.32
N ILE A 192 -5.08 -28.71 -8.37
CA ILE A 192 -5.49 -27.32 -8.57
C ILE A 192 -4.89 -26.78 -9.87
N ASP A 193 -5.73 -26.49 -10.85
CA ASP A 193 -5.32 -25.75 -12.03
C ASP A 193 -5.53 -24.24 -11.79
N LEU A 194 -4.43 -23.52 -11.58
CA LEU A 194 -4.46 -22.08 -11.36
C LEU A 194 -4.91 -21.27 -12.59
N ARG A 195 -5.03 -21.89 -13.76
CA ARG A 195 -5.59 -21.25 -14.96
C ARG A 195 -7.11 -21.19 -14.91
N GLU A 196 -7.73 -21.95 -14.03
CA GLU A 196 -9.15 -21.91 -13.75
C GLU A 196 -9.45 -21.04 -12.53
N GLU A 197 -10.65 -20.46 -12.48
CA GLU A 197 -11.09 -19.71 -11.31
C GLU A 197 -11.24 -20.63 -10.09
N CYS A 198 -10.48 -20.35 -9.06
CA CYS A 198 -10.58 -21.01 -7.78
C CYS A 198 -10.30 -20.02 -6.63
N ILE A 199 -10.73 -20.39 -5.43
CA ILE A 199 -10.52 -19.57 -4.23
C ILE A 199 -9.61 -20.37 -3.27
N ILE A 200 -8.52 -19.75 -2.85
CA ILE A 200 -7.59 -20.32 -1.87
C ILE A 200 -7.68 -19.53 -0.57
N VAL A 201 -8.21 -20.18 0.47
CA VAL A 201 -8.35 -19.60 1.81
C VAL A 201 -7.14 -19.97 2.65
N LYS A 202 -6.44 -18.99 3.19
CA LYS A 202 -5.25 -19.22 4.03
C LYS A 202 -5.13 -18.23 5.19
N ALA A 203 -4.28 -18.56 6.16
CA ALA A 203 -4.04 -17.69 7.30
C ALA A 203 -3.20 -16.49 6.89
N LEU A 204 -3.68 -15.31 7.22
CA LEU A 204 -2.90 -14.07 7.14
C LEU A 204 -1.78 -14.12 8.19
N VAL A 205 -0.55 -13.97 7.74
CA VAL A 205 0.59 -13.91 8.65
C VAL A 205 0.53 -12.61 9.44
N THR A 206 0.75 -12.67 10.74
CA THR A 206 0.73 -11.47 11.60
C THR A 206 1.78 -10.45 11.13
N GLU A 207 1.44 -9.17 11.19
CA GLU A 207 2.27 -8.05 10.72
C GLU A 207 2.57 -8.09 9.21
N SER A 208 1.77 -8.83 8.44
CA SER A 208 1.85 -8.78 6.97
C SER A 208 1.71 -7.35 6.47
N PRO A 209 2.61 -6.87 5.61
CA PRO A 209 2.48 -5.55 5.04
C PRO A 209 1.34 -5.53 4.00
N LEU A 210 0.29 -4.80 4.34
CA LEU A 210 -0.89 -4.61 3.50
C LEU A 210 -1.02 -3.16 3.06
N MET A 211 -1.71 -2.95 1.96
CA MET A 211 -2.18 -1.65 1.50
C MET A 211 -3.68 -1.70 1.26
N GLU A 212 -4.31 -0.56 1.16
CA GLU A 212 -5.74 -0.44 0.89
C GLU A 212 -5.96 0.18 -0.49
N VAL A 213 -6.76 -0.50 -1.31
CA VAL A 213 -7.13 -0.04 -2.66
C VAL A 213 -8.66 -0.15 -2.75
N ASP A 214 -9.33 0.96 -3.03
CA ASP A 214 -10.80 1.04 -3.12
C ASP A 214 -11.53 0.48 -1.88
N GLY A 215 -10.94 0.63 -0.68
CA GLY A 215 -11.47 0.10 0.57
C GLY A 215 -11.19 -1.39 0.81
N ILE A 216 -10.43 -2.05 -0.07
CA ILE A 216 -10.06 -3.46 0.01
C ILE A 216 -8.61 -3.57 0.49
N LYS A 217 -8.36 -4.38 1.53
CA LYS A 217 -7.01 -4.72 1.97
C LYS A 217 -6.39 -5.74 1.00
N VAL A 218 -5.26 -5.35 0.40
CA VAL A 218 -4.50 -6.18 -0.54
C VAL A 218 -3.03 -6.22 -0.11
N PRO A 219 -2.22 -7.18 -0.57
CA PRO A 219 -0.81 -7.25 -0.21
C PRO A 219 -0.01 -6.10 -0.83
N THR A 220 1.00 -5.61 -0.12
CA THR A 220 2.03 -4.75 -0.72
C THR A 220 3.00 -5.58 -1.55
N LEU A 221 3.80 -4.92 -2.39
CA LEU A 221 4.83 -5.58 -3.18
C LEU A 221 5.85 -6.33 -2.29
N GLU A 222 6.20 -5.77 -1.13
CA GLU A 222 7.12 -6.42 -0.20
C GLU A 222 6.57 -7.73 0.36
N LYS A 223 5.25 -7.79 0.63
CA LYS A 223 4.60 -9.05 1.03
C LYS A 223 4.64 -10.06 -0.09
N LEU A 224 4.26 -9.68 -1.31
CA LEU A 224 4.26 -10.56 -2.47
C LEU A 224 5.64 -11.16 -2.73
N LEU A 225 6.70 -10.35 -2.76
CA LEU A 225 8.07 -10.82 -2.98
C LEU A 225 8.54 -11.85 -1.94
N VAL A 226 8.10 -11.71 -0.70
CA VAL A 226 8.44 -12.70 0.35
C VAL A 226 7.59 -13.96 0.23
N ASP A 227 6.28 -13.82 0.00
CA ASP A 227 5.37 -14.95 -0.06
C ASP A 227 5.66 -15.86 -1.27
N THR A 228 6.10 -15.31 -2.41
CA THR A 228 6.52 -16.10 -3.57
C THR A 228 7.68 -17.06 -3.28
N GLN A 229 8.52 -16.73 -2.30
CA GLN A 229 9.62 -17.60 -1.89
C GLN A 229 9.22 -18.65 -0.85
N LYS A 230 8.03 -18.51 -0.22
CA LYS A 230 7.65 -19.33 0.91
C LYS A 230 6.40 -20.17 0.66
N ASP A 231 5.39 -19.59 0.01
CA ASP A 231 4.07 -20.22 -0.12
C ASP A 231 4.05 -21.23 -1.27
N ALA A 232 3.41 -22.38 -1.02
CA ALA A 232 3.22 -23.43 -2.01
C ALA A 232 2.46 -22.94 -3.26
N ASP A 233 1.56 -21.99 -3.06
CA ASP A 233 0.75 -21.39 -4.14
C ASP A 233 1.59 -20.76 -5.24
N PHE A 234 2.85 -20.45 -4.94
CA PHE A 234 3.78 -19.73 -5.82
C PHE A 234 5.03 -20.56 -6.18
N ASP A 235 5.01 -21.88 -5.95
CA ASP A 235 6.14 -22.76 -6.27
C ASP A 235 6.58 -22.64 -7.73
N TYR A 236 5.65 -22.38 -8.64
CA TYR A 236 5.93 -22.17 -10.06
C TYR A 236 6.75 -20.90 -10.38
N LEU A 237 6.88 -19.97 -9.42
CA LEU A 237 7.68 -18.75 -9.52
C LEU A 237 9.07 -18.86 -8.88
N ARG A 238 9.45 -20.05 -8.40
CA ARG A 238 10.76 -20.25 -7.74
C ARG A 238 11.86 -20.55 -8.75
N GLY A 239 13.08 -20.51 -8.25
CA GLY A 239 14.28 -20.76 -9.07
C GLY A 239 14.71 -19.53 -9.85
N SER A 240 14.97 -19.67 -11.15
CA SER A 240 15.43 -18.57 -12.00
C SER A 240 14.42 -17.43 -12.11
N GLU A 241 13.12 -17.70 -12.02
CA GLU A 241 12.08 -16.69 -12.08
C GLU A 241 12.12 -15.77 -10.84
N SER A 242 12.46 -16.30 -9.65
CA SER A 242 12.62 -15.50 -8.43
C SER A 242 13.61 -14.35 -8.60
N ALA A 243 14.78 -14.62 -9.17
CA ALA A 243 15.79 -13.59 -9.40
C ALA A 243 15.29 -12.52 -10.39
N ASN A 244 14.64 -12.95 -11.47
CA ASN A 244 14.04 -12.05 -12.46
C ASN A 244 12.94 -11.18 -11.84
N MET A 245 12.07 -11.76 -11.03
CA MET A 245 11.01 -11.03 -10.33
C MET A 245 11.57 -9.97 -9.39
N PHE A 246 12.59 -10.31 -8.61
CA PHE A 246 13.25 -9.35 -7.72
C PHE A 246 13.91 -8.24 -8.53
N GLN A 247 14.63 -8.58 -9.62
CA GLN A 247 15.25 -7.59 -10.49
C GLN A 247 14.20 -6.63 -11.07
N LEU A 248 13.15 -7.14 -11.69
CA LEU A 248 12.06 -6.33 -12.26
C LEU A 248 11.37 -5.46 -11.20
N ALA A 249 11.08 -6.04 -10.02
CA ALA A 249 10.45 -5.31 -8.95
C ALA A 249 11.34 -4.17 -8.44
N PHE A 250 12.64 -4.42 -8.27
CA PHE A 250 13.59 -3.40 -7.83
C PHE A 250 13.89 -2.35 -8.92
N ASP A 251 13.79 -2.69 -10.20
CA ASP A 251 13.99 -1.75 -11.30
C ASP A 251 12.76 -0.83 -11.50
N GLN A 252 11.58 -1.36 -11.38
CA GLN A 252 10.35 -0.63 -11.73
C GLN A 252 9.69 0.07 -10.53
N TYR A 253 9.79 -0.50 -9.33
CA TYR A 253 9.01 -0.04 -8.18
C TYR A 253 9.87 0.45 -7.02
N THR A 254 9.28 1.36 -6.24
CA THR A 254 9.84 1.80 -4.98
C THR A 254 9.55 0.76 -3.89
N ILE A 255 10.60 0.05 -3.45
CA ILE A 255 10.50 -1.01 -2.44
C ILE A 255 11.06 -0.53 -1.10
N ASN A 256 10.29 -0.69 -0.05
CA ASN A 256 10.75 -0.46 1.32
C ASN A 256 11.50 -1.71 1.82
N THR A 257 12.83 -1.73 1.65
CA THR A 257 13.68 -2.87 2.03
C THR A 257 13.62 -3.20 3.52
N GLN A 258 13.38 -2.23 4.41
CA GLN A 258 13.20 -2.53 5.84
C GLN A 258 11.89 -3.27 6.11
N ARG A 259 10.79 -2.88 5.44
CA ARG A 259 9.51 -3.56 5.52
C ARG A 259 9.63 -4.98 4.98
N LEU A 260 10.24 -5.13 3.82
CA LEU A 260 10.50 -6.41 3.17
C LEU A 260 11.30 -7.35 4.09
N MET A 261 12.44 -6.90 4.62
CA MET A 261 13.29 -7.71 5.50
C MET A 261 12.63 -8.03 6.84
N ARG A 262 11.85 -7.12 7.41
CA ARG A 262 11.07 -7.38 8.63
C ARG A 262 10.05 -8.50 8.40
N TYR A 263 9.34 -8.45 7.26
CA TYR A 263 8.38 -9.50 6.92
C TYR A 263 9.08 -10.81 6.56
N ALA A 264 10.20 -10.80 5.84
CA ALA A 264 11.03 -11.97 5.58
C ALA A 264 11.50 -12.65 6.88
N LYS A 265 11.89 -11.86 7.90
CA LYS A 265 12.21 -12.37 9.23
C LYS A 265 11.01 -13.04 9.90
N ARG A 266 9.82 -12.47 9.78
CA ARG A 266 8.57 -13.05 10.28
C ARG A 266 8.25 -14.39 9.61
N ARG A 267 8.61 -14.52 8.33
CA ARG A 267 8.45 -15.74 7.53
C ARG A 267 9.61 -16.74 7.67
N SER A 268 10.66 -16.41 8.44
CA SER A 268 11.88 -17.23 8.65
C SER A 268 12.67 -17.53 7.37
N ILE A 269 12.70 -16.58 6.41
CA ILE A 269 13.44 -16.66 5.13
C ILE A 269 14.28 -15.41 4.85
N SER A 270 14.78 -14.76 5.90
CA SER A 270 15.54 -13.49 5.75
C SER A 270 16.83 -13.66 4.94
N GLN A 271 17.50 -14.80 5.06
CA GLN A 271 18.75 -15.04 4.35
C GLN A 271 18.49 -15.17 2.84
N GLU A 272 17.51 -15.97 2.45
CA GLU A 272 17.11 -16.17 1.06
C GLU A 272 16.70 -14.85 0.38
N ILE A 273 15.90 -14.06 1.07
CA ILE A 273 15.49 -12.74 0.58
C ILE A 273 16.69 -11.79 0.45
N GLN A 274 17.63 -11.82 1.41
CA GLN A 274 18.82 -10.98 1.35
C GLN A 274 19.72 -11.35 0.16
N GLU A 275 19.85 -12.65 -0.13
CA GLU A 275 20.60 -13.15 -1.29
C GLU A 275 19.98 -12.67 -2.61
N LEU A 276 18.64 -12.76 -2.74
CA LEU A 276 17.92 -12.22 -3.91
C LEU A 276 18.11 -10.70 -4.07
N ILE A 277 18.01 -9.94 -2.98
CA ILE A 277 18.27 -8.48 -3.02
C ILE A 277 19.73 -8.18 -3.47
N ASN A 278 20.69 -8.98 -3.05
CA ASN A 278 22.08 -8.77 -3.45
C ASN A 278 22.31 -9.04 -4.94
N GLN A 279 21.51 -9.90 -5.55
CA GLN A 279 21.55 -10.17 -6.99
C GLN A 279 20.97 -9.03 -7.84
N THR A 280 20.15 -8.13 -7.25
CA THR A 280 19.57 -6.97 -7.95
C THR A 280 20.47 -5.73 -7.97
N LYS A 281 21.69 -5.82 -7.47
CA LYS A 281 22.68 -4.73 -7.41
C LYS A 281 23.70 -4.89 -8.54
#